data_eaad1841be11d30880506bdff3fbecb4
#
_entry.id   eaad1841be11d30880506bdff3fbecb4
#
_cell.length_a   1.000
_cell.length_b   1.000
_cell.length_c   1.000
_cell.angle_alpha   90.00
_cell.angle_beta   90.00
_cell.angle_gamma   90.00
#
_symmetry.space_group_name_H-M   'P 1'
#
loop_
_entity.id
_entity.type
_entity.pdbx_description
1 polymer ?
#
loop_
_entity_poly.entity_id
_entity_poly.type
_entity_poly.pdbx_seq_one_letter_code
_entity_poly.pdbx_strand_id
1 'polypeptide(L)'
;MWYKEKYRIVTENPYNKEKLNGLGLVIYSEWKDSFVNIIQKNEIKHLFLNYSLGWKCSDYTFLRYIKPIETLEIIDTHSVGIKNVEQQHELVTLCLNLPNANDIDYHAFYHLKNVFCYGDKRNDSLFSCNSIEKLYIDDFKIGDKHCIGNLKNLKDLTIANSNITSLSFAKELLQLKSLTILNCKKVQSFSDISFLRNLIRIEIRGVKNLHDINFLANSKNIEVVIIETDKLASIKSLDSLKRIKALALFGKKFLIEDMDLTPIYNL
;
A
#
# COMPACT_ATOMS: atom_id res chain seq x y z
N MET A 1 0.98 29.15 -5.16
CA MET A 1 -0.36 29.67 -5.49
C MET A 1 -1.24 29.45 -4.25
N TRP A 2 -1.56 30.53 -3.52
CA TRP A 2 -2.35 30.42 -2.28
C TRP A 2 -3.81 30.25 -2.66
N TYR A 3 -4.43 29.12 -2.32
CA TYR A 3 -5.85 28.89 -2.55
C TYR A 3 -6.66 29.88 -1.72
N LYS A 4 -7.49 30.69 -2.37
CA LYS A 4 -8.48 31.57 -1.70
C LYS A 4 -9.58 30.74 -1.00
N GLU A 5 -9.88 29.56 -1.50
CA GLU A 5 -10.87 28.65 -0.96
C GLU A 5 -10.24 27.69 0.04
N LYS A 6 -10.95 27.41 1.13
CA LYS A 6 -10.48 26.56 2.22
C LYS A 6 -10.70 25.07 1.96
N TYR A 7 -11.38 24.72 0.87
CA TYR A 7 -11.69 23.37 0.44
C TYR A 7 -11.94 23.31 -1.06
N ARG A 8 -11.97 22.10 -1.60
CA ARG A 8 -12.36 21.81 -2.97
C ARG A 8 -13.15 20.51 -3.03
N ILE A 9 -14.27 20.52 -3.79
CA ILE A 9 -14.99 19.29 -4.16
C ILE A 9 -14.34 18.74 -5.43
N VAL A 10 -14.07 17.42 -5.45
CA VAL A 10 -13.34 16.74 -6.51
C VAL A 10 -14.11 15.49 -6.96
N THR A 11 -13.89 15.10 -8.23
CA THR A 11 -14.42 13.87 -8.83
C THR A 11 -13.33 12.84 -9.11
N GLU A 12 -12.08 13.22 -8.82
CA GLU A 12 -10.89 12.41 -9.01
C GLU A 12 -10.05 12.44 -7.73
N ASN A 13 -9.34 11.35 -7.48
CA ASN A 13 -8.37 11.30 -6.39
C ASN A 13 -7.30 12.38 -6.60
N PRO A 14 -7.01 13.23 -5.60
CA PRO A 14 -6.11 14.37 -5.75
C PRO A 14 -4.67 14.00 -6.11
N TYR A 15 -4.26 12.75 -5.86
CA TYR A 15 -2.87 12.31 -6.02
C TYR A 15 -2.64 11.51 -7.31
N ASN A 16 -3.47 10.49 -7.58
CA ASN A 16 -3.26 9.57 -8.70
C ASN A 16 -4.19 9.82 -9.90
N LYS A 17 -5.12 10.79 -9.76
CA LYS A 17 -6.10 11.17 -10.79
C LYS A 17 -7.10 10.09 -11.19
N GLU A 18 -7.18 9.02 -10.41
CA GLU A 18 -8.22 8.02 -10.61
C GLU A 18 -9.61 8.62 -10.32
N LYS A 19 -10.58 8.27 -11.17
CA LYS A 19 -11.96 8.70 -11.01
C LYS A 19 -12.57 8.12 -9.74
N LEU A 20 -13.18 8.97 -8.92
CA LEU A 20 -13.87 8.56 -7.70
C LEU A 20 -15.29 8.02 -8.02
N ASN A 21 -15.75 7.09 -7.20
CA ASN A 21 -17.17 6.68 -7.19
C ASN A 21 -17.97 7.60 -6.28
N GLY A 22 -18.27 8.81 -6.77
CA GLY A 22 -18.92 9.87 -6.02
C GLY A 22 -18.03 11.10 -5.85
N LEU A 23 -18.47 12.01 -4.97
CA LEU A 23 -17.74 13.26 -4.73
C LEU A 23 -16.76 13.13 -3.56
N GLY A 24 -15.59 13.73 -3.74
CA GLY A 24 -14.58 13.90 -2.71
C GLY A 24 -14.48 15.33 -2.21
N LEU A 25 -14.04 15.50 -0.96
CA LEU A 25 -13.75 16.79 -0.34
C LEU A 25 -12.28 16.82 0.07
N VAL A 26 -11.54 17.78 -0.45
CA VAL A 26 -10.18 18.10 -0.02
C VAL A 26 -10.24 19.37 0.81
N ILE A 27 -9.69 19.34 2.03
CA ILE A 27 -9.69 20.49 2.94
C ILE A 27 -8.28 21.06 3.06
N TYR A 28 -8.13 22.36 2.85
CA TYR A 28 -6.85 23.10 2.87
C TYR A 28 -6.73 24.06 4.06
N SER A 29 -7.47 23.81 5.14
CA SER A 29 -7.53 24.68 6.32
C SER A 29 -7.71 23.86 7.59
N GLU A 30 -7.87 24.53 8.71
CA GLU A 30 -8.42 23.94 9.93
C GLU A 30 -9.85 23.44 9.71
N TRP A 31 -10.25 22.44 10.50
CA TRP A 31 -11.64 21.98 10.52
C TRP A 31 -12.59 23.12 10.91
N LYS A 32 -13.76 23.12 10.30
CA LYS A 32 -14.88 23.99 10.63
C LYS A 32 -16.18 23.19 10.63
N ASP A 33 -17.05 23.45 11.57
CA ASP A 33 -18.34 22.77 11.67
C ASP A 33 -19.20 22.95 10.40
N SER A 34 -18.98 24.04 9.66
CA SER A 34 -19.64 24.24 8.37
C SER A 34 -19.31 23.16 7.33
N PHE A 35 -18.19 22.43 7.47
CA PHE A 35 -17.85 21.31 6.59
C PHE A 35 -18.81 20.12 6.76
N VAL A 36 -19.40 19.93 7.94
CA VAL A 36 -20.45 18.92 8.15
C VAL A 36 -21.60 19.16 7.16
N ASN A 37 -22.06 20.42 7.04
CA ASN A 37 -23.12 20.77 6.11
C ASN A 37 -22.71 20.57 4.64
N ILE A 38 -21.44 20.85 4.29
CA ILE A 38 -20.91 20.63 2.95
C ILE A 38 -20.91 19.14 2.62
N ILE A 39 -20.43 18.29 3.53
CA ILE A 39 -20.42 16.83 3.41
C ILE A 39 -21.83 16.30 3.21
N GLN A 40 -22.79 16.77 4.01
CA GLN A 40 -24.17 16.32 3.93
C GLN A 40 -24.87 16.75 2.65
N LYS A 41 -24.78 18.06 2.31
CA LYS A 41 -25.48 18.65 1.15
C LYS A 41 -24.99 18.08 -0.19
N ASN A 42 -23.70 17.80 -0.29
CA ASN A 42 -23.08 17.31 -1.53
C ASN A 42 -22.90 15.78 -1.56
N GLU A 43 -23.41 15.07 -0.54
CA GLU A 43 -23.28 13.60 -0.44
C GLU A 43 -21.82 13.13 -0.63
N ILE A 44 -20.90 13.83 0.05
CA ILE A 44 -19.46 13.53 -0.03
C ILE A 44 -19.20 12.12 0.48
N LYS A 45 -18.51 11.32 -0.33
CA LYS A 45 -18.11 9.95 -0.02
C LYS A 45 -16.63 9.79 0.28
N HIS A 46 -15.80 10.75 -0.13
CA HIS A 46 -14.35 10.68 -0.01
C HIS A 46 -13.82 11.94 0.67
N LEU A 47 -13.08 11.79 1.78
CA LEU A 47 -12.51 12.89 2.54
C LEU A 47 -10.99 12.81 2.56
N PHE A 48 -10.32 13.88 2.12
CA PHE A 48 -8.87 13.98 2.00
C PHE A 48 -8.34 15.10 2.90
N LEU A 49 -7.60 14.71 3.93
CA LEU A 49 -7.03 15.56 4.97
C LEU A 49 -5.52 15.40 5.00
N ASN A 50 -4.83 16.27 4.28
CA ASN A 50 -3.38 16.16 4.10
C ASN A 50 -2.68 17.47 4.43
N TYR A 51 -1.78 17.43 5.43
CA TYR A 51 -1.05 18.62 5.89
C TYR A 51 -0.21 19.25 4.75
N SER A 52 0.32 18.46 3.83
CA SER A 52 1.11 18.98 2.71
C SER A 52 0.25 19.78 1.71
N LEU A 53 -1.07 19.56 1.71
CA LEU A 53 -2.04 20.34 0.95
C LEU A 53 -2.62 21.52 1.73
N GLY A 54 -2.24 21.67 3.00
CA GLY A 54 -2.69 22.78 3.84
C GLY A 54 -3.72 22.41 4.91
N TRP A 55 -4.05 21.11 5.08
CA TRP A 55 -4.81 20.65 6.22
C TRP A 55 -4.09 20.99 7.52
N LYS A 56 -4.83 21.52 8.49
CA LYS A 56 -4.33 21.88 9.81
C LYS A 56 -5.37 21.47 10.83
N CYS A 57 -5.14 20.36 11.52
CA CYS A 57 -6.02 19.94 12.59
C CYS A 57 -5.23 19.40 13.76
N SER A 58 -5.69 19.67 14.96
CA SER A 58 -5.16 19.09 16.19
C SER A 58 -6.06 18.00 16.77
N ASP A 59 -7.31 17.86 16.29
CA ASP A 59 -8.32 16.98 16.87
C ASP A 59 -9.26 16.41 15.79
N TYR A 60 -9.42 15.09 15.78
CA TYR A 60 -10.25 14.33 14.86
C TYR A 60 -11.61 13.92 15.46
N THR A 61 -12.04 14.53 16.59
CA THR A 61 -13.35 14.21 17.21
C THR A 61 -14.53 14.52 16.31
N PHE A 62 -14.38 15.41 15.31
CA PHE A 62 -15.43 15.72 14.33
C PHE A 62 -15.84 14.51 13.48
N LEU A 63 -14.99 13.49 13.34
CA LEU A 63 -15.30 12.29 12.54
C LEU A 63 -16.58 11.57 13.02
N ARG A 64 -16.93 11.69 14.29
CA ARG A 64 -18.16 11.11 14.84
C ARG A 64 -19.45 11.86 14.45
N TYR A 65 -19.32 13.09 13.93
CA TYR A 65 -20.47 13.94 13.59
C TYR A 65 -20.75 14.02 12.09
N ILE A 66 -19.85 13.55 11.25
CA ILE A 66 -20.06 13.52 9.81
C ILE A 66 -20.81 12.24 9.42
N LYS A 67 -21.54 12.32 8.30
CA LYS A 67 -22.16 11.12 7.70
C LYS A 67 -21.08 10.09 7.35
N PRO A 68 -21.42 8.79 7.33
CA PRO A 68 -20.51 7.75 6.87
C PRO A 68 -19.95 8.06 5.49
N ILE A 69 -18.65 7.84 5.33
CA ILE A 69 -17.89 8.03 4.10
C ILE A 69 -17.24 6.71 3.66
N GLU A 70 -16.96 6.57 2.36
CA GLU A 70 -16.34 5.36 1.79
C GLU A 70 -14.81 5.42 1.79
N THR A 71 -14.25 6.63 1.72
CA THR A 71 -12.78 6.84 1.76
C THR A 71 -12.42 7.92 2.76
N LEU A 72 -11.47 7.62 3.62
CA LEU A 72 -10.83 8.59 4.50
C LEU A 72 -9.31 8.52 4.32
N GLU A 73 -8.72 9.65 3.98
CA GLU A 73 -7.29 9.85 4.01
C GLU A 73 -6.92 10.91 5.03
N ILE A 74 -6.03 10.55 5.94
CA ILE A 74 -5.44 11.47 6.91
C ILE A 74 -3.92 11.31 6.84
N ILE A 75 -3.24 12.37 6.42
CA ILE A 75 -1.78 12.51 6.44
C ILE A 75 -1.46 13.73 7.31
N ASP A 76 -1.04 13.51 8.54
CA ASP A 76 -0.82 14.56 9.53
C ASP A 76 0.30 14.20 10.51
N THR A 77 0.71 15.17 11.31
CA THR A 77 1.67 15.02 12.40
C THR A 77 0.99 14.92 13.78
N HIS A 78 -0.32 15.06 13.86
CA HIS A 78 -1.13 15.02 15.07
C HIS A 78 -2.21 13.93 14.98
N SER A 79 -2.52 13.31 16.11
CA SER A 79 -3.47 12.18 16.17
C SER A 79 -4.51 12.27 17.29
N VAL A 80 -4.68 13.44 17.91
CA VAL A 80 -5.69 13.61 18.98
C VAL A 80 -7.07 13.27 18.44
N GLY A 81 -7.81 12.46 19.17
CA GLY A 81 -9.17 12.06 18.79
C GLY A 81 -9.26 11.12 17.59
N ILE A 82 -8.15 10.61 17.06
CA ILE A 82 -8.14 9.75 15.85
C ILE A 82 -8.98 8.47 16.02
N LYS A 83 -9.15 7.98 17.23
CA LYS A 83 -10.01 6.82 17.50
C LYS A 83 -11.47 7.03 17.03
N ASN A 84 -11.93 8.27 16.86
CA ASN A 84 -13.24 8.55 16.29
C ASN A 84 -13.40 8.09 14.82
N VAL A 85 -12.33 7.71 14.14
CA VAL A 85 -12.43 7.07 12.83
C VAL A 85 -13.21 5.77 12.89
N GLU A 86 -13.20 5.05 14.01
CA GLU A 86 -13.94 3.81 14.22
C GLU A 86 -15.48 3.98 14.09
N GLN A 87 -15.97 5.22 14.15
CA GLN A 87 -17.39 5.53 13.89
C GLN A 87 -17.74 5.53 12.39
N GLN A 88 -16.74 5.46 11.53
CA GLN A 88 -16.91 5.47 10.08
C GLN A 88 -16.97 4.01 9.53
N HIS A 89 -18.01 3.27 9.92
CA HIS A 89 -18.13 1.82 9.64
C HIS A 89 -18.24 1.47 8.15
N GLU A 90 -18.63 2.42 7.30
CA GLU A 90 -18.79 2.23 5.85
C GLU A 90 -17.49 2.41 5.05
N LEU A 91 -16.36 2.61 5.71
CA LEU A 91 -15.09 2.78 5.05
C LEU A 91 -14.71 1.55 4.22
N VAL A 92 -14.43 1.80 2.95
CA VAL A 92 -13.85 0.86 1.99
C VAL A 92 -12.34 1.09 1.86
N THR A 93 -11.91 2.35 1.96
CA THR A 93 -10.50 2.76 1.87
C THR A 93 -10.14 3.63 3.07
N LEU A 94 -9.11 3.24 3.79
CA LEU A 94 -8.54 3.98 4.91
C LEU A 94 -7.04 4.19 4.67
N CYS A 95 -6.63 5.46 4.61
CA CYS A 95 -5.24 5.88 4.55
C CYS A 95 -4.90 6.67 5.80
N LEU A 96 -4.03 6.14 6.63
CA LEU A 96 -3.56 6.81 7.84
C LEU A 96 -2.04 6.88 7.85
N ASN A 97 -1.53 8.09 7.67
CA ASN A 97 -0.13 8.42 7.86
C ASN A 97 -0.02 9.40 9.04
N LEU A 98 -0.04 8.83 10.24
CA LEU A 98 -0.03 9.56 11.50
C LEU A 98 0.94 8.90 12.47
N PRO A 99 1.85 9.65 13.11
CA PRO A 99 2.59 9.13 14.24
C PRO A 99 1.59 8.84 15.38
N ASN A 100 1.66 7.66 15.98
CA ASN A 100 0.81 7.26 17.10
C ASN A 100 -0.69 6.99 16.79
N ALA A 101 -1.08 6.72 15.55
CA ALA A 101 -2.42 6.23 15.23
C ALA A 101 -2.66 4.77 15.67
N ASN A 102 -2.22 4.43 16.87
CA ASN A 102 -1.88 3.05 17.25
C ASN A 102 -3.01 2.26 17.88
N ASP A 103 -4.12 2.92 18.25
CA ASP A 103 -5.18 2.31 19.04
C ASP A 103 -6.47 2.07 18.25
N ILE A 104 -6.36 2.09 16.90
CA ILE A 104 -7.52 1.86 16.03
C ILE A 104 -7.82 0.37 15.96
N ASP A 105 -9.07 0.02 16.26
CA ASP A 105 -9.59 -1.32 16.04
C ASP A 105 -10.13 -1.46 14.62
N TYR A 106 -9.39 -2.14 13.76
CA TYR A 106 -9.77 -2.37 12.35
C TYR A 106 -11.01 -3.24 12.19
N HIS A 107 -11.45 -3.98 13.24
CA HIS A 107 -12.71 -4.73 13.21
C HIS A 107 -13.95 -3.83 13.21
N ALA A 108 -13.80 -2.54 13.52
CA ALA A 108 -14.88 -1.56 13.41
C ALA A 108 -15.33 -1.30 11.96
N PHE A 109 -14.52 -1.71 10.96
CA PHE A 109 -14.75 -1.38 9.54
C PHE A 109 -15.23 -2.62 8.77
N TYR A 110 -16.52 -2.77 8.59
CA TYR A 110 -17.11 -3.99 7.99
C TYR A 110 -16.85 -4.14 6.49
N HIS A 111 -16.56 -3.03 5.79
CA HIS A 111 -16.39 -2.97 4.33
C HIS A 111 -14.97 -2.65 3.90
N LEU A 112 -14.02 -2.59 4.84
CA LEU A 112 -12.65 -2.15 4.57
C LEU A 112 -11.91 -3.14 3.67
N LYS A 113 -11.47 -2.65 2.51
CA LYS A 113 -10.73 -3.40 1.50
C LYS A 113 -9.33 -2.89 1.26
N ASN A 114 -9.14 -1.57 1.34
CA ASN A 114 -7.88 -0.92 1.02
C ASN A 114 -7.34 -0.19 2.24
N VAL A 115 -6.14 -0.55 2.66
CA VAL A 115 -5.48 0.07 3.80
C VAL A 115 -4.09 0.57 3.41
N PHE A 116 -3.80 1.82 3.79
CA PHE A 116 -2.51 2.47 3.65
C PHE A 116 -2.11 2.99 5.03
N CYS A 117 -1.07 2.42 5.63
CA CYS A 117 -0.70 2.75 7.01
C CYS A 117 0.78 2.61 7.30
N TYR A 118 1.19 3.15 8.45
CA TYR A 118 2.49 2.88 9.04
C TYR A 118 2.48 1.55 9.80
N GLY A 119 3.58 0.80 9.68
CA GLY A 119 3.77 -0.48 10.33
C GLY A 119 4.12 -0.37 11.80
N ASP A 120 3.22 0.17 12.62
CA ASP A 120 3.38 0.13 14.07
C ASP A 120 2.95 -1.22 14.66
N LYS A 121 3.61 -1.63 15.76
CA LYS A 121 3.33 -2.87 16.50
C LYS A 121 1.89 -2.97 17.04
N ARG A 122 1.16 -1.85 17.08
CA ARG A 122 -0.19 -1.75 17.67
C ARG A 122 -1.32 -1.97 16.69
N ASN A 123 -1.02 -2.18 15.41
CA ASN A 123 -2.03 -2.47 14.38
C ASN A 123 -2.37 -3.97 14.28
N ASP A 124 -2.31 -4.72 15.39
CA ASP A 124 -2.55 -6.17 15.37
C ASP A 124 -3.97 -6.54 14.87
N SER A 125 -4.98 -5.71 15.12
CA SER A 125 -6.34 -5.92 14.61
C SER A 125 -6.42 -5.86 13.08
N LEU A 126 -5.55 -5.09 12.41
CA LEU A 126 -5.46 -5.03 10.95
C LEU A 126 -5.23 -6.42 10.34
N PHE A 127 -4.32 -7.19 10.93
CA PHE A 127 -3.87 -8.48 10.38
C PHE A 127 -4.86 -9.64 10.60
N SER A 128 -5.98 -9.38 11.26
CA SER A 128 -7.10 -10.32 11.39
C SER A 128 -8.32 -9.95 10.51
N CYS A 129 -8.24 -8.84 9.76
CA CYS A 129 -9.31 -8.37 8.87
C CYS A 129 -9.28 -9.08 7.51
N ASN A 130 -10.03 -10.17 7.36
CA ASN A 130 -10.08 -10.95 6.12
C ASN A 130 -10.70 -10.21 4.91
N SER A 131 -11.35 -9.06 5.11
CA SER A 131 -11.90 -8.25 4.03
C SER A 131 -10.84 -7.49 3.21
N ILE A 132 -9.61 -7.37 3.73
CA ILE A 132 -8.56 -6.56 3.13
C ILE A 132 -8.04 -7.23 1.87
N GLU A 133 -8.14 -6.49 0.76
CA GLU A 133 -7.68 -6.89 -0.57
C GLU A 133 -6.39 -6.16 -0.99
N LYS A 134 -6.17 -4.93 -0.46
CA LYS A 134 -5.00 -4.11 -0.75
C LYS A 134 -4.40 -3.55 0.54
N LEU A 135 -3.10 -3.77 0.71
CA LEU A 135 -2.34 -3.25 1.83
C LEU A 135 -1.07 -2.54 1.35
N TYR A 136 -0.95 -1.26 1.68
CA TYR A 136 0.31 -0.52 1.66
C TYR A 136 0.74 -0.27 3.10
N ILE A 137 1.92 -0.73 3.46
CA ILE A 137 2.47 -0.54 4.79
C ILE A 137 3.88 0.03 4.71
N ASP A 138 4.09 1.16 5.39
CA ASP A 138 5.38 1.85 5.44
C ASP A 138 5.98 1.69 6.83
N ASP A 139 7.31 1.56 6.91
CA ASP A 139 8.08 1.44 8.15
C ASP A 139 7.60 0.27 9.06
N PHE A 140 7.33 -0.90 8.45
CA PHE A 140 6.91 -2.10 9.17
C PHE A 140 8.01 -2.62 10.09
N LYS A 141 7.78 -2.55 11.42
CA LYS A 141 8.78 -2.84 12.45
C LYS A 141 8.53 -4.15 13.21
N ILE A 142 7.48 -4.87 12.88
CA ILE A 142 7.12 -6.10 13.57
C ILE A 142 8.17 -7.18 13.24
N GLY A 143 8.93 -7.58 14.25
CA GLY A 143 9.83 -8.72 14.12
C GLY A 143 9.03 -9.98 13.79
N ASP A 144 9.55 -10.80 12.92
CA ASP A 144 9.24 -12.19 12.50
C ASP A 144 7.85 -12.80 12.75
N LYS A 145 6.86 -12.04 13.18
CA LYS A 145 5.48 -12.52 13.27
C LYS A 145 4.87 -12.48 11.86
N HIS A 146 4.50 -13.64 11.37
CA HIS A 146 3.89 -13.88 10.06
C HIS A 146 2.48 -13.26 9.92
N CYS A 147 2.20 -12.14 10.61
CA CYS A 147 0.87 -11.56 10.70
C CYS A 147 0.28 -11.17 9.33
N ILE A 148 1.11 -10.66 8.40
CA ILE A 148 0.66 -10.35 7.03
C ILE A 148 0.08 -11.60 6.35
N GLY A 149 0.63 -12.78 6.60
CA GLY A 149 0.14 -14.05 6.06
C GLY A 149 -1.28 -14.42 6.48
N ASN A 150 -1.85 -13.78 7.50
CA ASN A 150 -3.23 -13.99 7.89
C ASN A 150 -4.25 -13.35 6.95
N LEU A 151 -3.83 -12.34 6.16
CA LEU A 151 -4.69 -11.64 5.20
C LEU A 151 -4.92 -12.46 3.93
N LYS A 152 -5.66 -13.58 4.03
CA LYS A 152 -5.79 -14.59 2.96
C LYS A 152 -6.42 -14.06 1.66
N ASN A 153 -7.18 -12.97 1.73
CA ASN A 153 -7.82 -12.36 0.56
C ASN A 153 -6.98 -11.23 -0.07
N LEU A 154 -5.75 -11.02 0.43
CA LEU A 154 -4.87 -9.97 -0.07
C LEU A 154 -4.47 -10.23 -1.52
N LYS A 155 -4.71 -9.22 -2.38
CA LYS A 155 -4.42 -9.23 -3.82
C LYS A 155 -3.26 -8.29 -4.19
N ASP A 156 -3.09 -7.22 -3.42
CA ASP A 156 -2.06 -6.20 -3.66
C ASP A 156 -1.35 -5.88 -2.33
N LEU A 157 -0.04 -6.11 -2.30
CA LEU A 157 0.80 -5.85 -1.13
C LEU A 157 1.98 -4.96 -1.51
N THR A 158 2.08 -3.83 -0.85
CA THR A 158 3.27 -2.99 -0.86
C THR A 158 3.86 -2.88 0.54
N ILE A 159 5.13 -3.20 0.67
CA ILE A 159 5.92 -3.00 1.89
C ILE A 159 7.05 -2.04 1.57
N ALA A 160 7.06 -0.89 2.23
CA ALA A 160 8.05 0.16 2.01
C ALA A 160 8.85 0.46 3.28
N ASN A 161 10.12 0.88 3.11
CA ASN A 161 11.01 1.38 4.17
C ASN A 161 11.08 0.51 5.44
N SER A 162 10.92 -0.80 5.29
CA SER A 162 10.65 -1.71 6.40
C SER A 162 11.86 -2.54 6.79
N ASN A 163 11.92 -2.93 8.06
CA ASN A 163 13.01 -3.72 8.64
C ASN A 163 12.75 -5.23 8.61
N ILE A 164 11.86 -5.70 7.71
CA ILE A 164 11.59 -7.13 7.54
C ILE A 164 12.87 -7.86 7.10
N THR A 165 13.07 -9.06 7.64
CA THR A 165 14.21 -9.94 7.31
C THR A 165 13.80 -11.13 6.46
N SER A 166 12.50 -11.51 6.48
CA SER A 166 11.94 -12.66 5.81
C SER A 166 10.67 -12.29 5.04
N LEU A 167 10.42 -12.99 3.95
CA LEU A 167 9.20 -12.94 3.15
C LEU A 167 8.33 -14.19 3.34
N SER A 168 8.50 -14.91 4.45
CA SER A 168 7.81 -16.19 4.71
C SER A 168 6.28 -16.10 4.70
N PHE A 169 5.71 -14.91 4.92
CA PHE A 169 4.28 -14.66 4.73
C PHE A 169 3.78 -14.95 3.31
N ALA A 170 4.67 -14.94 2.30
CA ALA A 170 4.32 -15.23 0.92
C ALA A 170 3.73 -16.65 0.74
N LYS A 171 4.12 -17.61 1.60
CA LYS A 171 3.58 -18.99 1.59
C LYS A 171 2.07 -19.03 1.84
N GLU A 172 1.54 -18.01 2.50
CA GLU A 172 0.16 -17.94 2.96
C GLU A 172 -0.74 -17.07 2.06
N LEU A 173 -0.14 -16.20 1.24
CA LEU A 173 -0.86 -15.20 0.43
C LEU A 173 -1.13 -15.70 -1.00
N LEU A 174 -1.81 -16.84 -1.11
CA LEU A 174 -2.01 -17.52 -2.40
C LEU A 174 -2.88 -16.74 -3.40
N GLN A 175 -3.61 -15.71 -2.96
CA GLN A 175 -4.42 -14.84 -3.82
C GLN A 175 -3.65 -13.62 -4.34
N LEU A 176 -2.39 -13.43 -3.90
CA LEU A 176 -1.63 -12.23 -4.23
C LEU A 176 -1.35 -12.13 -5.73
N LYS A 177 -1.71 -10.98 -6.31
CA LYS A 177 -1.50 -10.63 -7.73
C LYS A 177 -0.41 -9.60 -7.94
N SER A 178 -0.20 -8.73 -6.96
CA SER A 178 0.80 -7.66 -7.00
C SER A 178 1.61 -7.65 -5.72
N LEU A 179 2.93 -7.69 -5.86
CA LEU A 179 3.87 -7.55 -4.75
C LEU A 179 4.88 -6.45 -5.06
N THR A 180 4.95 -5.47 -4.18
CA THR A 180 5.93 -4.38 -4.24
C THR A 180 6.74 -4.32 -2.95
N ILE A 181 8.06 -4.37 -3.06
CA ILE A 181 9.01 -4.28 -1.94
C ILE A 181 9.96 -3.11 -2.21
N LEU A 182 9.88 -2.07 -1.38
CA LEU A 182 10.64 -0.84 -1.54
C LEU A 182 11.52 -0.56 -0.31
N ASN A 183 12.83 -0.36 -0.53
CA ASN A 183 13.78 0.03 0.52
C ASN A 183 13.85 -0.92 1.74
N CYS A 184 13.53 -2.19 1.56
CA CYS A 184 13.58 -3.22 2.59
C CYS A 184 14.99 -3.87 2.64
N LYS A 185 15.97 -3.14 3.16
CA LYS A 185 17.39 -3.46 3.08
C LYS A 185 17.82 -4.68 3.91
N LYS A 186 16.96 -5.19 4.81
CA LYS A 186 17.26 -6.31 5.70
C LYS A 186 16.73 -7.66 5.22
N VAL A 187 15.97 -7.69 4.13
CA VAL A 187 15.49 -8.96 3.53
C VAL A 187 16.69 -9.82 3.16
N GLN A 188 16.71 -11.07 3.67
CA GLN A 188 17.81 -12.01 3.49
C GLN A 188 17.60 -12.93 2.30
N SER A 189 16.35 -13.31 2.00
CA SER A 189 16.01 -14.21 0.90
C SER A 189 14.69 -13.83 0.25
N PHE A 190 14.63 -14.03 -1.06
CA PHE A 190 13.43 -13.82 -1.89
C PHE A 190 12.80 -15.15 -2.34
N SER A 191 13.36 -16.29 -1.94
CA SER A 191 12.93 -17.62 -2.38
C SER A 191 11.46 -17.93 -2.09
N ASP A 192 10.91 -17.42 -0.99
CA ASP A 192 9.50 -17.64 -0.59
C ASP A 192 8.50 -16.98 -1.56
N ILE A 193 8.91 -16.04 -2.40
CA ILE A 193 8.08 -15.49 -3.48
C ILE A 193 7.65 -16.58 -4.47
N SER A 194 8.42 -17.65 -4.61
CA SER A 194 8.08 -18.79 -5.48
C SER A 194 6.75 -19.48 -5.17
N PHE A 195 6.18 -19.25 -3.98
CA PHE A 195 4.84 -19.73 -3.61
C PHE A 195 3.70 -18.88 -4.21
N LEU A 196 3.98 -17.66 -4.67
CA LEU A 196 3.01 -16.71 -5.21
C LEU A 196 2.69 -17.00 -6.69
N ARG A 197 2.01 -18.12 -6.97
CA ARG A 197 1.75 -18.60 -8.32
C ARG A 197 0.77 -17.74 -9.13
N ASN A 198 -0.03 -16.92 -8.44
CA ASN A 198 -1.01 -16.02 -9.05
C ASN A 198 -0.47 -14.61 -9.30
N LEU A 199 0.83 -14.40 -9.09
CA LEU A 199 1.46 -13.10 -9.24
C LEU A 199 1.39 -12.63 -10.71
N ILE A 200 0.92 -11.38 -10.90
CA ILE A 200 0.84 -10.69 -12.19
C ILE A 200 1.90 -9.59 -12.26
N ARG A 201 2.15 -8.94 -11.14
CA ARG A 201 3.13 -7.85 -11.03
C ARG A 201 4.06 -8.07 -9.86
N ILE A 202 5.35 -7.86 -10.10
CA ILE A 202 6.36 -7.77 -9.06
C ILE A 202 7.23 -6.52 -9.24
N GLU A 203 7.47 -5.82 -8.14
CA GLU A 203 8.43 -4.72 -8.08
C GLU A 203 9.30 -4.85 -6.83
N ILE A 204 10.61 -4.91 -7.01
CA ILE A 204 11.59 -5.01 -5.92
C ILE A 204 12.66 -3.95 -6.15
N ARG A 205 12.77 -2.99 -5.23
CA ARG A 205 13.72 -1.88 -5.33
C ARG A 205 14.33 -1.53 -3.98
N GLY A 206 15.57 -1.03 -4.00
CA GLY A 206 16.25 -0.57 -2.79
C GLY A 206 16.54 -1.69 -1.78
N VAL A 207 16.72 -2.93 -2.23
CA VAL A 207 17.12 -4.09 -1.42
C VAL A 207 18.60 -4.41 -1.61
N LYS A 208 19.21 -5.23 -0.71
CA LYS A 208 20.65 -5.49 -0.78
C LYS A 208 21.01 -6.88 -1.31
N ASN A 209 20.22 -7.90 -0.96
CA ASN A 209 20.63 -9.30 -1.13
C ASN A 209 19.92 -9.99 -2.30
N LEU A 210 19.53 -9.21 -3.33
CA LEU A 210 18.87 -9.75 -4.51
C LEU A 210 19.93 -10.04 -5.59
N HIS A 211 20.36 -11.30 -5.68
CA HIS A 211 21.40 -11.75 -6.61
C HIS A 211 20.88 -12.75 -7.66
N ASP A 212 19.66 -13.24 -7.51
CA ASP A 212 18.99 -14.10 -8.50
C ASP A 212 17.49 -13.80 -8.54
N ILE A 213 16.84 -14.25 -9.60
CA ILE A 213 15.41 -14.12 -9.84
C ILE A 213 14.72 -15.47 -10.07
N ASN A 214 15.32 -16.56 -9.59
CA ASN A 214 14.84 -17.93 -9.77
C ASN A 214 13.45 -18.15 -9.14
N PHE A 215 13.11 -17.37 -8.11
CA PHE A 215 11.79 -17.37 -7.49
C PHE A 215 10.64 -17.03 -8.46
N LEU A 216 10.93 -16.38 -9.60
CA LEU A 216 9.93 -16.05 -10.62
C LEU A 216 9.52 -17.26 -11.48
N ALA A 217 10.33 -18.29 -11.56
CA ALA A 217 10.12 -19.42 -12.48
C ALA A 217 8.74 -20.09 -12.37
N ASN A 218 8.11 -20.03 -11.19
CA ASN A 218 6.79 -20.60 -10.92
C ASN A 218 5.62 -19.62 -11.16
N SER A 219 5.89 -18.33 -11.39
CA SER A 219 4.88 -17.28 -11.55
C SER A 219 4.47 -17.14 -13.01
N LYS A 220 3.82 -18.17 -13.58
CA LYS A 220 3.47 -18.24 -15.01
C LYS A 220 2.50 -17.14 -15.50
N ASN A 221 1.83 -16.45 -14.59
CA ASN A 221 0.88 -15.37 -14.90
C ASN A 221 1.53 -13.98 -14.86
N ILE A 222 2.84 -13.89 -14.60
CA ILE A 222 3.50 -12.61 -14.43
C ILE A 222 3.54 -11.84 -15.75
N GLU A 223 3.15 -10.56 -15.68
CA GLU A 223 3.09 -9.64 -16.81
C GLU A 223 4.05 -8.45 -16.64
N VAL A 224 4.36 -8.08 -15.40
CA VAL A 224 5.21 -6.94 -15.09
C VAL A 224 6.28 -7.32 -14.07
N VAL A 225 7.53 -7.14 -14.45
CA VAL A 225 8.71 -7.39 -13.61
C VAL A 225 9.56 -6.13 -13.55
N ILE A 226 9.74 -5.56 -12.37
CA ILE A 226 10.58 -4.39 -12.12
C ILE A 226 11.54 -4.73 -10.99
N ILE A 227 12.83 -4.82 -11.28
CA ILE A 227 13.84 -5.22 -10.31
C ILE A 227 15.04 -4.27 -10.38
N GLU A 228 15.32 -3.64 -9.24
CA GLU A 228 16.53 -2.86 -9.03
C GLU A 228 17.55 -3.69 -8.26
N THR A 229 18.67 -4.01 -8.92
CA THR A 229 19.84 -4.65 -8.33
C THR A 229 21.08 -4.33 -9.16
N ASP A 230 22.25 -4.32 -8.54
CA ASP A 230 23.49 -4.09 -9.28
C ASP A 230 24.00 -5.36 -9.99
N LYS A 231 23.55 -6.56 -9.57
CA LYS A 231 24.10 -7.80 -10.06
C LYS A 231 23.11 -8.94 -9.97
N LEU A 232 22.94 -9.66 -11.08
CA LEU A 232 22.19 -10.93 -11.15
C LEU A 232 23.12 -12.05 -11.63
N ALA A 233 23.06 -13.21 -10.98
CA ALA A 233 23.80 -14.38 -11.40
C ALA A 233 23.34 -14.86 -12.78
N SER A 234 22.02 -14.89 -13.01
CA SER A 234 21.42 -15.31 -14.27
C SER A 234 19.98 -14.78 -14.40
N ILE A 235 19.49 -14.71 -15.64
CA ILE A 235 18.10 -14.39 -15.98
C ILE A 235 17.37 -15.57 -16.62
N LYS A 236 17.89 -16.79 -16.57
CA LYS A 236 17.28 -18.00 -17.16
C LYS A 236 15.86 -18.28 -16.71
N SER A 237 15.49 -17.89 -15.50
CA SER A 237 14.11 -18.02 -15.01
C SER A 237 13.07 -17.28 -15.86
N LEU A 238 13.48 -16.24 -16.62
CA LEU A 238 12.60 -15.51 -17.54
C LEU A 238 12.11 -16.39 -18.70
N ASP A 239 12.84 -17.40 -19.14
CA ASP A 239 12.44 -18.32 -20.19
C ASP A 239 11.07 -18.97 -19.94
N SER A 240 10.72 -19.12 -18.68
CA SER A 240 9.45 -19.72 -18.26
C SER A 240 8.26 -18.76 -18.28
N LEU A 241 8.48 -17.44 -18.48
CA LEU A 241 7.54 -16.37 -18.29
C LEU A 241 7.02 -15.83 -19.64
N LYS A 242 6.04 -16.53 -20.22
CA LYS A 242 5.54 -16.22 -21.59
C LYS A 242 4.47 -15.11 -21.65
N ARG A 243 4.19 -14.44 -20.53
CA ARG A 243 3.15 -13.40 -20.44
C ARG A 243 3.70 -12.02 -20.11
N ILE A 244 5.02 -11.86 -20.08
CA ILE A 244 5.66 -10.58 -19.76
C ILE A 244 5.27 -9.52 -20.80
N LYS A 245 4.77 -8.40 -20.33
CA LYS A 245 4.43 -7.18 -21.09
C LYS A 245 5.39 -6.04 -20.80
N ALA A 246 5.98 -6.04 -19.60
CA ALA A 246 6.96 -5.03 -19.17
C ALA A 246 8.04 -5.68 -18.30
N LEU A 247 9.30 -5.47 -18.70
CA LEU A 247 10.48 -5.93 -17.99
C LEU A 247 11.42 -4.75 -17.76
N ALA A 248 11.80 -4.48 -16.52
CA ALA A 248 12.82 -3.53 -16.15
C ALA A 248 13.79 -4.16 -15.16
N LEU A 249 15.01 -4.44 -15.60
CA LEU A 249 16.12 -4.87 -14.77
C LEU A 249 17.17 -3.76 -14.81
N PHE A 250 17.51 -3.18 -13.67
CA PHE A 250 18.42 -2.03 -13.62
C PHE A 250 19.11 -1.90 -12.27
N GLY A 251 20.18 -1.09 -12.24
CA GLY A 251 20.96 -0.76 -11.06
C GLY A 251 22.04 0.25 -11.41
N LYS A 252 22.81 0.70 -10.45
CA LYS A 252 23.90 1.68 -10.68
C LYS A 252 25.02 1.11 -11.56
N LYS A 253 25.29 -0.20 -11.40
CA LYS A 253 26.32 -0.94 -12.15
C LYS A 253 25.74 -2.31 -12.55
N PHE A 254 24.55 -2.29 -13.16
CA PHE A 254 23.83 -3.53 -13.47
C PHE A 254 24.65 -4.47 -14.35
N LEU A 255 24.78 -5.72 -13.89
CA LEU A 255 25.51 -6.79 -14.57
C LEU A 255 24.75 -8.12 -14.44
N ILE A 256 24.73 -8.90 -15.52
CA ILE A 256 24.31 -10.31 -15.54
C ILE A 256 25.59 -11.15 -15.65
N GLU A 257 25.89 -11.97 -14.63
CA GLU A 257 27.19 -12.62 -14.50
C GLU A 257 27.44 -13.70 -15.54
N ASP A 258 26.42 -14.48 -15.91
CA ASP A 258 26.54 -15.51 -16.93
C ASP A 258 26.56 -14.96 -18.38
N MET A 259 26.36 -13.63 -18.53
CA MET A 259 26.29 -12.89 -19.79
C MET A 259 25.30 -13.50 -20.83
N ASP A 260 24.37 -14.35 -20.39
CA ASP A 260 23.37 -14.97 -21.24
C ASP A 260 22.09 -14.11 -21.30
N LEU A 261 21.90 -13.40 -22.42
CA LEU A 261 20.72 -12.58 -22.70
C LEU A 261 19.65 -13.32 -23.50
N THR A 262 19.88 -14.60 -23.85
CA THR A 262 18.94 -15.42 -24.64
C THR A 262 17.53 -15.40 -24.06
N PRO A 263 17.30 -15.44 -22.71
CA PRO A 263 15.97 -15.40 -22.15
C PRO A 263 15.17 -14.15 -22.49
N ILE A 264 15.82 -13.01 -22.77
CA ILE A 264 15.13 -11.77 -23.17
C ILE A 264 14.57 -11.89 -24.59
N TYR A 265 15.26 -12.58 -25.49
CA TYR A 265 14.82 -12.78 -26.87
C TYR A 265 13.63 -13.76 -26.98
N ASN A 266 13.34 -14.50 -25.91
CA ASN A 266 12.27 -15.49 -25.83
C ASN A 266 10.97 -14.95 -25.19
N LEU A 267 10.94 -13.67 -24.78
CA LEU A 267 9.79 -13.00 -24.12
C LEU A 267 8.68 -12.55 -25.06
#